data_89da7c781cb27b35102ea491daf1cd10
#
_entry.id   89da7c781cb27b35102ea491daf1cd10
#
_cell.length_a   1.000
_cell.length_b   1.000
_cell.length_c   1.000
_cell.angle_alpha   90.00
_cell.angle_beta   90.00
_cell.angle_gamma   90.00
#
_symmetry.space_group_name_H-M   'P 1'
#
loop_
_entity.id
_entity.type
_entity.pdbx_description
1 polymer ?
#
loop_
_entity_poly.entity_id
_entity_poly.type
_entity_poly.pdbx_seq_one_letter_code
_entity_poly.pdbx_strand_id
1 'polypeptide(L)'
;METILLHSNESFERVFLNEPVDLHIVQEAGSRVKIVVVDFETSRCRDLEIANRITIEQQGEGCVTEIYGLAYLRGDERVTTETHVHHQVGSGRSEQLVKFVLDDQAQGRFVGDLKIAPDAQQVEAHQTNRNILLSEGAQMRTQPQLEIYADDVKATHGASTGQLDESALFYMQQRGISKEKARQLLVGAFMREVVEAIGDQHSAVREQLLHTIDGVVE
;
A
#
# COMPACT_ATOMS: atom_id res chain seq x y z
N MET A 1 19.48 3.49 -0.19
CA MET A 1 18.63 4.00 -1.30
C MET A 1 19.10 3.37 -2.60
N GLU A 2 18.28 2.60 -3.25
CA GLU A 2 18.50 2.06 -4.61
C GLU A 2 17.89 3.03 -5.61
N THR A 3 18.63 3.41 -6.66
CA THR A 3 18.12 4.32 -7.70
C THR A 3 18.03 3.58 -9.02
N ILE A 4 16.86 3.66 -9.67
CA ILE A 4 16.54 3.01 -10.93
C ILE A 4 16.08 4.07 -11.94
N LEU A 5 16.68 4.07 -13.12
CA LEU A 5 16.23 4.84 -14.27
C LEU A 5 15.50 3.88 -15.21
N LEU A 6 14.23 4.15 -15.48
CA LEU A 6 13.45 3.42 -16.48
C LEU A 6 13.37 4.23 -17.76
N HIS A 7 13.96 3.68 -18.82
CA HIS A 7 13.90 4.27 -20.14
C HIS A 7 12.50 4.18 -20.77
N SER A 8 12.32 4.94 -21.83
CA SER A 8 11.02 5.05 -22.49
C SER A 8 10.43 3.67 -22.84
N ASN A 9 9.15 3.48 -22.44
CA ASN A 9 8.35 2.26 -22.63
C ASN A 9 8.87 1.01 -21.86
N GLU A 10 9.83 1.14 -20.97
CA GLU A 10 10.24 0.04 -20.09
C GLU A 10 9.21 -0.21 -18.99
N SER A 11 9.19 -1.45 -18.50
CA SER A 11 8.34 -1.86 -17.38
C SER A 11 9.17 -2.47 -16.26
N PHE A 12 8.86 -2.08 -15.04
CA PHE A 12 9.50 -2.60 -13.83
C PHE A 12 8.42 -3.02 -12.83
N GLU A 13 8.50 -4.25 -12.35
CA GLU A 13 7.66 -4.75 -11.27
C GLU A 13 8.53 -5.46 -10.24
N ARG A 14 8.32 -5.13 -8.96
CA ARG A 14 9.04 -5.76 -7.84
C ARG A 14 8.13 -5.91 -6.63
N VAL A 15 8.28 -7.06 -5.96
CA VAL A 15 7.61 -7.39 -4.71
C VAL A 15 8.67 -7.46 -3.60
N PHE A 16 8.46 -6.73 -2.52
CA PHE A 16 9.27 -6.74 -1.31
C PHE A 16 8.50 -7.41 -0.17
N LEU A 17 9.15 -8.33 0.54
CA LEU A 17 8.54 -9.09 1.62
C LEU A 17 9.37 -8.99 2.90
N ASN A 18 8.80 -8.37 3.94
CA ASN A 18 9.42 -8.27 5.27
C ASN A 18 10.86 -7.73 5.24
N GLU A 19 11.11 -6.78 4.36
CA GLU A 19 12.40 -6.13 4.21
C GLU A 19 12.22 -4.62 4.03
N PRO A 20 13.08 -3.79 4.63
CA PRO A 20 12.99 -2.35 4.46
C PRO A 20 13.27 -1.95 3.01
N VAL A 21 12.47 -1.04 2.51
CA VAL A 21 12.56 -0.52 1.14
C VAL A 21 13.07 0.93 1.17
N ASP A 22 14.11 1.23 0.42
CA ASP A 22 14.54 2.61 0.15
C ASP A 22 14.85 2.74 -1.34
N LEU A 23 13.83 3.13 -2.10
CA LEU A 23 13.80 3.06 -3.56
C LEU A 23 13.50 4.42 -4.17
N HIS A 24 14.30 4.83 -5.13
CA HIS A 24 14.08 6.01 -5.97
C HIS A 24 14.02 5.59 -7.45
N ILE A 25 12.92 5.86 -8.12
CA ILE A 25 12.72 5.53 -9.52
C ILE A 25 12.44 6.79 -10.33
N VAL A 26 13.17 6.95 -11.42
CA VAL A 26 12.93 7.98 -12.43
C VAL A 26 12.35 7.32 -13.68
N GLN A 27 11.21 7.82 -14.13
CA GLN A 27 10.45 7.29 -15.26
C GLN A 27 10.56 8.21 -16.49
N GLU A 28 11.08 7.67 -17.60
CA GLU A 28 10.96 8.29 -18.91
C GLU A 28 9.62 7.94 -19.59
N ALA A 29 9.34 8.56 -20.73
CA ALA A 29 8.05 8.50 -21.42
C ALA A 29 7.50 7.07 -21.62
N GLY A 30 6.24 6.88 -21.27
CA GLY A 30 5.51 5.62 -21.46
C GLY A 30 5.97 4.47 -20.57
N SER A 31 6.93 4.69 -19.66
CA SER A 31 7.40 3.64 -18.76
C SER A 31 6.38 3.29 -17.68
N ARG A 32 6.47 2.07 -17.16
CA ARG A 32 5.54 1.52 -16.18
C ARG A 32 6.27 1.00 -14.95
N VAL A 33 5.79 1.37 -13.78
CA VAL A 33 6.30 0.89 -12.49
C VAL A 33 5.19 0.25 -11.70
N LYS A 34 5.47 -0.92 -11.13
CA LYS A 34 4.61 -1.54 -10.15
C LYS A 34 5.44 -2.04 -8.96
N ILE A 35 5.14 -1.51 -7.79
CA ILE A 35 5.80 -1.86 -6.53
C ILE A 35 4.77 -2.45 -5.59
N VAL A 36 5.06 -3.61 -5.03
CA VAL A 36 4.26 -4.21 -3.96
C VAL A 36 5.15 -4.42 -2.74
N VAL A 37 4.75 -3.87 -1.61
CA VAL A 37 5.45 -4.03 -0.33
C VAL A 37 4.52 -4.73 0.64
N VAL A 38 4.96 -5.84 1.20
CA VAL A 38 4.17 -6.63 2.13
C VAL A 38 4.99 -6.92 3.38
N ASP A 39 4.52 -6.40 4.50
CA ASP A 39 5.08 -6.60 5.82
C ASP A 39 4.08 -7.43 6.65
N PHE A 40 4.37 -8.69 6.84
CA PHE A 40 3.64 -9.57 7.75
C PHE A 40 4.42 -9.75 9.04
N GLU A 41 3.71 -9.96 10.15
CA GLU A 41 4.26 -10.35 11.44
C GLU A 41 5.53 -11.20 11.29
N THR A 42 6.67 -10.63 11.64
CA THR A 42 7.94 -11.33 11.58
C THR A 42 8.32 -11.78 12.99
N SER A 43 8.17 -13.06 13.28
CA SER A 43 8.67 -13.67 14.51
C SER A 43 10.19 -13.53 14.70
N ARG A 44 10.88 -12.84 13.78
CA ARG A 44 12.34 -12.80 13.71
C ARG A 44 13.02 -11.59 14.37
N CYS A 45 12.34 -10.47 14.60
CA CYS A 45 13.00 -9.29 15.19
C CYS A 45 12.00 -8.47 15.99
N ARG A 46 11.96 -8.66 17.31
CA ARG A 46 11.07 -7.91 18.23
C ARG A 46 11.38 -6.42 18.38
N ASP A 47 12.49 -5.91 17.80
CA ASP A 47 12.98 -4.56 18.04
C ASP A 47 13.25 -3.77 16.74
N LEU A 48 12.77 -4.23 15.57
CA LEU A 48 13.02 -3.54 14.29
C LEU A 48 11.79 -2.76 13.83
N GLU A 49 11.97 -1.45 13.75
CA GLU A 49 11.10 -0.59 12.97
C GLU A 49 11.43 -0.79 11.48
N ILE A 50 10.47 -1.32 10.70
CA ILE A 50 10.61 -1.40 9.25
C ILE A 50 10.24 -0.02 8.67
N ALA A 51 11.17 0.55 7.91
CA ALA A 51 10.95 1.79 7.19
C ALA A 51 10.97 1.54 5.68
N ASN A 52 9.83 1.79 5.04
CA ASN A 52 9.66 1.70 3.59
C ASN A 52 9.57 3.12 3.02
N ARG A 53 10.51 3.49 2.13
CA ARG A 53 10.49 4.74 1.40
C ARG A 53 10.53 4.48 -0.09
N ILE A 54 9.53 4.98 -0.81
CA ILE A 54 9.40 4.85 -2.25
C ILE A 54 9.23 6.23 -2.83
N THR A 55 10.18 6.65 -3.67
CA THR A 55 10.15 7.92 -4.39
C THR A 55 10.08 7.64 -5.89
N ILE A 56 9.08 8.19 -6.56
CA ILE A 56 8.87 8.04 -8.01
C ILE A 56 8.80 9.43 -8.64
N GLU A 57 9.64 9.66 -9.64
CA GLU A 57 9.61 10.86 -10.47
C GLU A 57 9.19 10.51 -11.90
N GLN A 58 8.00 10.93 -12.30
CA GLN A 58 7.52 10.82 -13.68
C GLN A 58 8.02 12.01 -14.50
N GLN A 59 9.12 11.82 -15.20
CA GLN A 59 9.79 12.85 -16.01
C GLN A 59 9.39 12.77 -17.49
N GLY A 60 8.70 11.71 -17.92
CA GLY A 60 8.20 11.54 -19.27
C GLY A 60 6.68 11.50 -19.34
N GLU A 61 6.12 11.83 -20.51
CA GLU A 61 4.68 11.73 -20.74
C GLU A 61 4.16 10.29 -20.72
N GLY A 62 2.94 10.07 -20.25
CA GLY A 62 2.25 8.77 -20.29
C GLY A 62 2.84 7.71 -19.34
N CYS A 63 3.61 8.11 -18.34
CA CYS A 63 4.10 7.19 -17.30
C CYS A 63 2.96 6.61 -16.47
N VAL A 64 3.11 5.34 -16.07
CA VAL A 64 2.18 4.65 -15.17
C VAL A 64 2.91 4.17 -13.92
N THR A 65 2.38 4.52 -12.76
CA THR A 65 2.90 4.10 -11.45
C THR A 65 1.81 3.41 -10.65
N GLU A 66 2.09 2.22 -10.13
CA GLU A 66 1.23 1.49 -9.22
C GLU A 66 2.02 1.13 -7.96
N ILE A 67 1.55 1.55 -6.80
CA ILE A 67 2.16 1.24 -5.50
C ILE A 67 1.11 0.58 -4.61
N TYR A 68 1.39 -0.63 -4.18
CA TYR A 68 0.55 -1.40 -3.27
C TYR A 68 1.34 -1.72 -2.00
N GLY A 69 0.78 -1.38 -0.85
CA GLY A 69 1.38 -1.65 0.46
C GLY A 69 0.42 -2.40 1.38
N LEU A 70 0.92 -3.40 2.09
CA LEU A 70 0.20 -4.11 3.12
C LEU A 70 1.10 -4.34 4.33
N ALA A 71 0.66 -3.91 5.51
CA ALA A 71 1.29 -4.24 6.76
C ALA A 71 0.28 -4.91 7.70
N TYR A 72 0.57 -6.14 8.14
CA TYR A 72 -0.16 -6.85 9.19
C TYR A 72 0.76 -7.03 10.39
N LEU A 73 0.50 -6.27 11.44
CA LEU A 73 1.40 -6.13 12.60
C LEU A 73 0.69 -6.50 13.89
N ARG A 74 1.43 -7.12 14.80
CA ARG A 74 0.96 -7.53 16.12
C ARG A 74 2.01 -7.23 17.18
N GLY A 75 1.65 -7.42 18.46
CA GLY A 75 2.57 -7.17 19.56
C GLY A 75 2.96 -5.69 19.62
N ASP A 76 4.25 -5.40 19.61
CA ASP A 76 4.85 -4.05 19.65
C ASP A 76 5.55 -3.64 18.34
N GLU A 77 5.27 -4.35 17.25
CA GLU A 77 5.85 -4.10 15.93
C GLU A 77 5.52 -2.71 15.39
N ARG A 78 6.47 -2.17 14.60
CA ARG A 78 6.34 -0.84 14.01
C ARG A 78 6.73 -0.85 12.55
N VAL A 79 5.86 -0.27 11.71
CA VAL A 79 6.15 -0.05 10.29
C VAL A 79 5.82 1.38 9.92
N THR A 80 6.76 2.02 9.22
CA THR A 80 6.57 3.31 8.55
C THR A 80 6.63 3.09 7.05
N THR A 81 5.62 3.54 6.32
CA THR A 81 5.60 3.55 4.85
C THR A 81 5.48 4.99 4.35
N GLU A 82 6.47 5.43 3.58
CA GLU A 82 6.52 6.75 2.95
C GLU A 82 6.49 6.58 1.42
N THR A 83 5.55 7.23 0.76
CA THR A 83 5.44 7.24 -0.70
C THR A 83 5.47 8.66 -1.21
N HIS A 84 6.35 8.96 -2.16
CA HIS A 84 6.47 10.25 -2.82
C HIS A 84 6.33 10.04 -4.32
N VAL A 85 5.25 10.53 -4.91
CA VAL A 85 5.04 10.46 -6.36
C VAL A 85 4.94 11.85 -6.94
N HIS A 86 5.86 12.18 -7.84
CA HIS A 86 5.94 13.49 -8.47
C HIS A 86 5.71 13.39 -9.99
N HIS A 87 4.58 13.89 -10.44
CA HIS A 87 4.27 14.07 -11.85
C HIS A 87 4.88 15.39 -12.33
N GLN A 88 5.95 15.33 -13.11
CA GLN A 88 6.64 16.51 -13.64
C GLN A 88 6.09 16.92 -15.02
N VAL A 89 5.57 15.96 -15.79
CA VAL A 89 4.97 16.14 -17.12
C VAL A 89 3.59 15.48 -17.20
N GLY A 90 2.83 15.84 -18.23
CA GLY A 90 1.43 15.49 -18.38
C GLY A 90 1.16 14.05 -18.81
N SER A 91 -0.14 13.72 -18.88
CA SER A 91 -0.67 12.42 -19.32
C SER A 91 -0.22 11.23 -18.46
N GLY A 92 0.33 11.49 -17.29
CA GLY A 92 0.77 10.46 -16.34
C GLY A 92 -0.38 9.88 -15.52
N ARG A 93 -0.20 8.65 -15.06
CA ARG A 93 -1.14 8.00 -14.13
C ARG A 93 -0.41 7.45 -12.91
N SER A 94 -1.01 7.61 -11.72
CA SER A 94 -0.56 6.93 -10.51
C SER A 94 -1.71 6.41 -9.67
N GLU A 95 -1.55 5.18 -9.17
CA GLU A 95 -2.46 4.51 -8.25
C GLU A 95 -1.67 4.06 -7.04
N GLN A 96 -2.11 4.45 -5.84
CA GLN A 96 -1.49 4.04 -4.58
C GLN A 96 -2.56 3.47 -3.65
N LEU A 97 -2.39 2.24 -3.21
CA LEU A 97 -3.21 1.58 -2.21
C LEU A 97 -2.34 1.02 -1.10
N VAL A 98 -2.41 1.64 0.07
CA VAL A 98 -1.65 1.20 1.25
C VAL A 98 -2.61 0.85 2.38
N LYS A 99 -2.47 -0.36 2.92
CA LYS A 99 -3.33 -0.90 3.96
C LYS A 99 -2.53 -1.34 5.18
N PHE A 100 -3.07 -1.04 6.36
CA PHE A 100 -2.55 -1.54 7.63
C PHE A 100 -3.63 -2.31 8.38
N VAL A 101 -3.25 -3.44 8.95
CA VAL A 101 -4.01 -4.18 9.94
C VAL A 101 -3.14 -4.27 11.19
N LEU A 102 -3.59 -3.68 12.29
CA LEU A 102 -2.80 -3.51 13.50
C LEU A 102 -3.52 -4.13 14.69
N ASP A 103 -2.82 -4.97 15.45
CA ASP A 103 -3.32 -5.60 16.65
C ASP A 103 -2.39 -5.34 17.85
N ASP A 104 -2.84 -5.68 19.05
CA ASP A 104 -2.14 -5.52 20.34
C ASP A 104 -1.68 -4.07 20.58
N GLN A 105 -0.38 -3.79 20.56
CA GLN A 105 0.26 -2.48 20.72
C GLN A 105 0.99 -2.02 19.45
N ALA A 106 0.71 -2.66 18.31
CA ALA A 106 1.38 -2.39 17.05
C ALA A 106 1.15 -0.95 16.58
N GLN A 107 2.16 -0.38 15.92
CA GLN A 107 2.15 1.00 15.45
C GLN A 107 2.42 1.07 13.96
N GLY A 108 1.49 1.68 13.23
CA GLY A 108 1.61 1.97 11.81
C GLY A 108 1.78 3.48 11.56
N ARG A 109 2.62 3.84 10.60
CA ARG A 109 2.71 5.20 10.09
C ARG A 109 2.69 5.20 8.57
N PHE A 110 1.83 6.01 7.98
CA PHE A 110 1.80 6.28 6.55
C PHE A 110 2.01 7.76 6.27
N VAL A 111 2.95 8.07 5.38
CA VAL A 111 3.12 9.40 4.79
C VAL A 111 3.02 9.23 3.28
N GLY A 112 2.07 9.91 2.67
CA GLY A 112 1.87 9.86 1.23
C GLY A 112 1.93 11.26 0.65
N ASP A 113 2.93 11.54 -0.18
CA ASP A 113 3.09 12.81 -0.86
C ASP A 113 2.87 12.61 -2.36
N LEU A 114 1.86 13.30 -2.89
CA LEU A 114 1.53 13.30 -4.31
C LEU A 114 1.62 14.72 -4.84
N LYS A 115 2.58 14.95 -5.76
CA LYS A 115 2.83 16.26 -6.33
C LYS A 115 2.62 16.28 -7.84
N ILE A 116 1.89 17.29 -8.32
CA ILE A 116 1.61 17.51 -9.75
C ILE A 116 2.12 18.90 -10.13
N ALA A 117 3.15 18.95 -11.00
CA ALA A 117 3.78 20.17 -11.45
C ALA A 117 2.84 21.01 -12.35
N PRO A 118 3.09 22.32 -12.54
CA PRO A 118 2.22 23.18 -13.37
C PRO A 118 2.03 22.70 -14.81
N ASP A 119 3.08 22.13 -15.41
CA ASP A 119 3.04 21.63 -16.79
C ASP A 119 2.50 20.20 -16.90
N ALA A 120 2.23 19.52 -15.78
CA ALA A 120 1.73 18.16 -15.75
C ALA A 120 0.20 18.10 -15.92
N GLN A 121 -0.28 18.49 -17.10
CA GLN A 121 -1.71 18.45 -17.43
C GLN A 121 -2.19 17.03 -17.78
N GLN A 122 -3.48 16.75 -17.64
CA GLN A 122 -4.13 15.46 -17.94
C GLN A 122 -3.58 14.29 -17.11
N VAL A 123 -3.12 14.59 -15.89
CA VAL A 123 -2.71 13.56 -14.92
C VAL A 123 -3.94 12.97 -14.23
N GLU A 124 -3.92 11.64 -14.04
CA GLU A 124 -4.88 10.90 -13.23
C GLU A 124 -4.13 10.23 -12.04
N ALA A 125 -4.40 10.71 -10.82
CA ALA A 125 -3.63 10.29 -9.65
C ALA A 125 -4.53 9.99 -8.45
N HIS A 126 -4.42 8.79 -7.91
CA HIS A 126 -5.22 8.32 -6.78
C HIS A 126 -4.33 7.77 -5.68
N GLN A 127 -4.56 8.25 -4.45
CA GLN A 127 -3.86 7.74 -3.27
C GLN A 127 -4.90 7.31 -2.22
N THR A 128 -4.86 6.05 -1.83
CA THR A 128 -5.77 5.46 -0.86
C THR A 128 -4.98 4.81 0.28
N ASN A 129 -5.28 5.22 1.52
CA ASN A 129 -4.79 4.55 2.72
C ASN A 129 -5.97 4.07 3.56
N ARG A 130 -6.05 2.76 3.82
CA ARG A 130 -7.11 2.15 4.61
C ARG A 130 -6.49 1.34 5.75
N ASN A 131 -7.01 1.53 6.96
CA ASN A 131 -6.41 0.93 8.14
C ASN A 131 -7.48 0.33 9.05
N ILE A 132 -7.20 -0.88 9.56
CA ILE A 132 -8.04 -1.57 10.55
C ILE A 132 -7.25 -1.71 11.84
N LEU A 133 -7.83 -1.24 12.95
CA LEU A 133 -7.33 -1.46 14.30
C LEU A 133 -8.14 -2.58 14.94
N LEU A 134 -7.48 -3.66 15.31
CA LEU A 134 -8.10 -4.87 15.89
C LEU A 134 -8.14 -4.80 17.41
N SER A 135 -7.36 -3.92 18.05
CA SER A 135 -7.25 -3.72 19.48
C SER A 135 -7.22 -2.25 19.86
N GLU A 136 -7.52 -1.93 21.11
CA GLU A 136 -7.47 -0.56 21.66
C GLU A 136 -6.02 -0.02 21.79
N GLY A 137 -5.04 -0.91 21.90
CA GLY A 137 -3.63 -0.55 22.03
C GLY A 137 -2.96 -0.23 20.69
N ALA A 138 -3.53 -0.69 19.59
CA ALA A 138 -3.01 -0.46 18.25
C ALA A 138 -3.13 1.02 17.83
N GLN A 139 -2.10 1.54 17.20
CA GLN A 139 -2.03 2.95 16.82
C GLN A 139 -1.70 3.12 15.34
N MET A 140 -2.46 3.97 14.65
CA MET A 140 -2.19 4.36 13.28
C MET A 140 -2.03 5.86 13.17
N ARG A 141 -0.97 6.29 12.47
CA ARG A 141 -0.76 7.69 12.12
C ARG A 141 -0.68 7.82 10.61
N THR A 142 -1.62 8.52 9.99
CA THR A 142 -1.69 8.71 8.55
C THR A 142 -1.60 10.20 8.19
N GLN A 143 -0.78 10.51 7.18
CA GLN A 143 -0.51 11.87 6.74
C GLN A 143 -0.42 11.91 5.20
N PRO A 144 -1.57 11.84 4.49
CA PRO A 144 -1.59 12.06 3.06
C PRO A 144 -1.44 13.56 2.75
N GLN A 145 -0.64 13.88 1.74
CA GLN A 145 -0.42 15.23 1.23
C GLN A 145 -0.67 15.25 -0.28
N LEU A 146 -1.28 16.32 -0.76
CA LEU A 146 -1.60 16.51 -2.17
C LEU A 146 -1.27 17.94 -2.57
N GLU A 147 -0.30 18.10 -3.47
CA GLU A 147 0.13 19.39 -4.02
C GLU A 147 -0.16 19.41 -5.51
N ILE A 148 -1.16 20.19 -5.92
CA ILE A 148 -1.59 20.29 -7.31
C ILE A 148 -1.35 21.71 -7.82
N TYR A 149 -0.54 21.83 -8.87
CA TYR A 149 -0.22 23.10 -9.53
C TYR A 149 -0.71 23.17 -10.97
N ALA A 150 -1.34 22.10 -11.48
CA ALA A 150 -1.95 22.02 -12.81
C ALA A 150 -3.49 22.08 -12.71
N ASP A 151 -4.16 22.59 -13.76
CA ASP A 151 -5.61 22.83 -13.75
C ASP A 151 -6.42 21.66 -14.32
N ASP A 152 -5.93 20.98 -15.36
CA ASP A 152 -6.61 19.86 -16.02
C ASP A 152 -6.10 18.52 -15.50
N VAL A 153 -6.52 18.14 -14.29
CA VAL A 153 -6.11 16.89 -13.64
C VAL A 153 -7.27 16.25 -12.87
N LYS A 154 -7.16 14.93 -12.68
CA LYS A 154 -8.00 14.16 -11.77
C LYS A 154 -7.12 13.61 -10.65
N ALA A 155 -7.12 14.26 -9.50
CA ALA A 155 -6.33 13.84 -8.38
C ALA A 155 -7.18 13.70 -7.11
N THR A 156 -7.03 12.58 -6.42
CA THR A 156 -7.73 12.31 -5.16
C THR A 156 -6.80 11.65 -4.16
N HIS A 157 -7.01 11.97 -2.90
CA HIS A 157 -6.47 11.19 -1.81
C HIS A 157 -7.58 10.81 -0.81
N GLY A 158 -7.42 9.68 -0.14
CA GLY A 158 -8.32 9.23 0.91
C GLY A 158 -7.58 8.47 1.99
N ALA A 159 -7.87 8.77 3.25
CA ALA A 159 -7.37 8.00 4.38
C ALA A 159 -8.53 7.64 5.30
N SER A 160 -8.56 6.38 5.73
CA SER A 160 -9.52 5.90 6.72
C SER A 160 -8.85 5.00 7.73
N THR A 161 -9.20 5.19 9.00
CA THR A 161 -8.77 4.32 10.09
C THR A 161 -10.00 4.00 10.93
N GLY A 162 -10.24 2.72 11.17
CA GLY A 162 -11.42 2.27 11.91
C GLY A 162 -11.24 0.86 12.44
N GLN A 163 -12.31 0.34 13.00
CA GLN A 163 -12.44 -1.04 13.44
C GLN A 163 -13.16 -1.87 12.36
N LEU A 164 -13.26 -3.18 12.57
CA LEU A 164 -14.07 -4.02 11.71
C LEU A 164 -15.54 -3.60 11.75
N ASP A 165 -16.23 -3.73 10.63
CA ASP A 165 -17.64 -3.41 10.51
C ASP A 165 -18.48 -4.37 11.38
N GLU A 166 -19.03 -3.84 12.46
CA GLU A 166 -19.86 -4.58 13.40
C GLU A 166 -21.16 -5.10 12.73
N SER A 167 -21.67 -4.42 11.71
CA SER A 167 -22.84 -4.88 10.95
C SER A 167 -22.51 -6.11 10.12
N ALA A 168 -21.33 -6.13 9.49
CA ALA A 168 -20.85 -7.28 8.76
C ALA A 168 -20.58 -8.48 9.70
N LEU A 169 -19.96 -8.23 10.85
CA LEU A 169 -19.75 -9.25 11.89
C LEU A 169 -21.08 -9.84 12.36
N PHE A 170 -22.04 -8.98 12.69
CA PHE A 170 -23.38 -9.42 13.13
C PHE A 170 -24.10 -10.25 12.05
N TYR A 171 -24.05 -9.80 10.79
CA TYR A 171 -24.66 -10.55 9.68
C TYR A 171 -24.04 -11.95 9.53
N MET A 172 -22.73 -12.08 9.62
CA MET A 172 -22.05 -13.39 9.54
C MET A 172 -22.42 -14.30 10.70
N GLN A 173 -22.52 -13.75 11.93
CA GLN A 173 -22.96 -14.50 13.11
C GLN A 173 -24.41 -15.01 12.97
N GLN A 174 -25.31 -14.24 12.37
CA GLN A 174 -26.68 -14.67 12.08
C GLN A 174 -26.74 -15.86 11.09
N ARG A 175 -25.66 -16.09 10.31
CA ARG A 175 -25.47 -17.23 9.42
C ARG A 175 -24.75 -18.41 10.05
N GLY A 176 -24.52 -18.37 11.38
CA GLY A 176 -23.88 -19.44 12.14
C GLY A 176 -22.34 -19.43 12.12
N ILE A 177 -21.70 -18.35 11.62
CA ILE A 177 -20.25 -18.19 11.67
C ILE A 177 -19.88 -17.63 13.05
N SER A 178 -18.90 -18.22 13.75
CA SER A 178 -18.44 -17.70 15.05
C SER A 178 -17.88 -16.29 14.88
N LYS A 179 -17.88 -15.50 15.95
CA LYS A 179 -17.35 -14.12 15.94
C LYS A 179 -15.87 -14.10 15.52
N GLU A 180 -15.10 -15.03 16.03
CA GLU A 180 -13.68 -15.19 15.74
C GLU A 180 -13.45 -15.46 14.25
N LYS A 181 -14.19 -16.43 13.69
CA LYS A 181 -14.08 -16.79 12.27
C LYS A 181 -14.58 -15.64 11.36
N ALA A 182 -15.62 -14.92 11.77
CA ALA A 182 -16.09 -13.75 11.03
C ALA A 182 -15.04 -12.63 11.00
N ARG A 183 -14.39 -12.34 12.14
CA ARG A 183 -13.27 -11.37 12.19
C ARG A 183 -12.13 -11.77 11.25
N GLN A 184 -11.69 -13.01 11.33
CA GLN A 184 -10.64 -13.56 10.47
C GLN A 184 -10.98 -13.39 8.98
N LEU A 185 -12.20 -13.78 8.58
CA LEU A 185 -12.64 -13.68 7.18
C LEU A 185 -12.65 -12.22 6.68
N LEU A 186 -13.11 -11.27 7.51
CA LEU A 186 -13.10 -9.86 7.14
C LEU A 186 -11.69 -9.28 7.02
N VAL A 187 -10.80 -9.62 7.95
CA VAL A 187 -9.37 -9.24 7.90
C VAL A 187 -8.70 -9.83 6.67
N GLY A 188 -8.92 -11.13 6.40
CA GLY A 188 -8.38 -11.80 5.22
C GLY A 188 -8.86 -11.15 3.92
N ALA A 189 -10.16 -10.86 3.80
CA ALA A 189 -10.71 -10.18 2.63
C ALA A 189 -10.10 -8.77 2.42
N PHE A 190 -9.89 -8.04 3.52
CA PHE A 190 -9.26 -6.72 3.48
C PHE A 190 -7.80 -6.78 2.97
N MET A 191 -7.03 -7.76 3.41
CA MET A 191 -5.62 -7.94 3.01
C MET A 191 -5.48 -8.42 1.56
N ARG A 192 -6.37 -9.30 1.09
CA ARG A 192 -6.33 -9.91 -0.25
C ARG A 192 -6.27 -8.90 -1.38
N GLU A 193 -6.95 -7.76 -1.27
CA GLU A 193 -6.97 -6.72 -2.31
C GLU A 193 -5.57 -6.25 -2.72
N VAL A 194 -4.62 -6.15 -1.77
CA VAL A 194 -3.22 -5.81 -2.08
C VAL A 194 -2.47 -6.99 -2.68
N VAL A 195 -2.66 -8.20 -2.14
CA VAL A 195 -1.95 -9.39 -2.62
C VAL A 195 -2.41 -9.79 -4.02
N GLU A 196 -3.68 -9.61 -4.36
CA GLU A 196 -4.23 -9.86 -5.69
C GLU A 196 -3.69 -8.86 -6.74
N ALA A 197 -3.18 -7.71 -6.33
CA ALA A 197 -2.50 -6.78 -7.23
C ALA A 197 -1.12 -7.29 -7.70
N ILE A 198 -0.54 -8.31 -7.07
CA ILE A 198 0.72 -8.92 -7.51
C ILE A 198 0.53 -9.58 -8.87
N GLY A 199 1.35 -9.19 -9.85
CA GLY A 199 1.28 -9.68 -11.21
C GLY A 199 1.64 -11.16 -11.36
N ASP A 200 1.29 -11.73 -12.51
CA ASP A 200 1.48 -13.17 -12.79
C ASP A 200 2.95 -13.59 -12.82
N GLN A 201 3.87 -12.67 -13.13
CA GLN A 201 5.31 -12.92 -13.05
C GLN A 201 5.80 -13.26 -11.64
N HIS A 202 5.03 -12.89 -10.60
CA HIS A 202 5.28 -13.19 -9.20
C HIS A 202 4.21 -14.12 -8.60
N SER A 203 3.57 -14.97 -9.40
CA SER A 203 2.46 -15.84 -8.99
C SER A 203 2.80 -16.74 -7.80
N ALA A 204 4.01 -17.27 -7.73
CA ALA A 204 4.46 -18.11 -6.60
C ALA A 204 4.46 -17.31 -5.27
N VAL A 205 4.90 -16.04 -5.29
CA VAL A 205 4.88 -15.15 -4.13
C VAL A 205 3.43 -14.80 -3.76
N ARG A 206 2.59 -14.51 -4.74
CA ARG A 206 1.17 -14.25 -4.55
C ARG A 206 0.47 -15.42 -3.88
N GLU A 207 0.66 -16.64 -4.36
CA GLU A 207 0.09 -17.86 -3.78
C GLU A 207 0.57 -18.10 -2.34
N GLN A 208 1.85 -17.91 -2.08
CA GLN A 208 2.41 -18.02 -0.73
C GLN A 208 1.75 -17.02 0.23
N LEU A 209 1.58 -15.76 -0.19
CA LEU A 209 0.94 -14.72 0.62
C LEU A 209 -0.54 -15.01 0.86
N LEU A 210 -1.26 -15.48 -0.16
CA LEU A 210 -2.66 -15.89 -0.02
C LEU A 210 -2.79 -17.04 0.99
N HIS A 211 -1.90 -18.02 0.93
CA HIS A 211 -1.87 -19.12 1.93
C HIS A 211 -1.56 -18.59 3.33
N THR A 212 -0.63 -17.62 3.47
CA THR A 212 -0.33 -16.98 4.76
C THR A 212 -1.56 -16.26 5.31
N ILE A 213 -2.28 -15.52 4.47
CA ILE A 213 -3.55 -14.87 4.85
C ILE A 213 -4.58 -15.91 5.30
N ASP A 214 -4.70 -17.03 4.60
CA ASP A 214 -5.61 -18.11 4.98
C ASP A 214 -5.24 -18.71 6.34
N GLY A 215 -3.94 -18.88 6.64
CA GLY A 215 -3.45 -19.32 7.95
C GLY A 215 -3.71 -18.31 9.09
N VAL A 216 -3.77 -17.02 8.79
CA VAL A 216 -4.23 -15.99 9.75
C VAL A 216 -5.73 -16.10 9.99
N VAL A 217 -6.45 -16.67 9.00
CA VAL A 217 -7.92 -16.85 8.99
C VAL A 217 -8.34 -18.20 9.58
N GLU A 218 -7.43 -19.18 9.76
CA GLU A 218 -7.67 -20.45 10.45
C GLU A 218 -7.53 -20.32 11.98
#